data_67f2727f2b61759d3a4d3e263d7021c8
#
_entry.id   67f2727f2b61759d3a4d3e263d7021c8
#
_cell.length_a   1.000
_cell.length_b   1.000
_cell.length_c   1.000
_cell.angle_alpha   90.00
_cell.angle_beta   90.00
_cell.angle_gamma   90.00
#
_symmetry.space_group_name_H-M   'P 1'
#
loop_
_entity.id
_entity.type
_entity.pdbx_description
1 polymer ?
#
loop_
_entity_poly.entity_id
_entity_poly.type
_entity_poly.pdbx_seq_one_letter_code
_entity_poly.pdbx_strand_id
1 'polypeptide(L)'
;MADPILLRNVRPWGKAPTSLLLEDGLITQIAAQLVPPPTATIYEGQQQLLLPGLVNAHAHIDKNLLGRPWHANQTPEPRRIRDYVDNERRLRRELELSTHTQSALEVRQAIAAGVTHIRTHVDIDTDAGLAHFEGVMQTRAELNAALTMQVVAFPQSGMLIRPGTVALLEAAVKLGADCIGGLDPSTVDRDPAKHLDTIFAIADRHGVELDIHLHEPGTLGAFAVELIAERTRALGLQGRVTISHVFCLGMIDDAYLNRLIELLVENRITIMSLGSGNGPFPPLKRLHEADIPLCTGTDGVRDTWGPYNSVDLLDRVKFLGYRCGFRKDEEVEFLLEIATTGGAKVMGDNDYGLAVGCRADLVVVPGDTPTQAVVDLPPRTFVFKAGRLVAENGVCLV
;
A
#
# COMPACT_ATOMS: atom_id res chain seq x y z
N MET A 1 -8.49 -22.60 -20.61
CA MET A 1 -7.30 -21.72 -20.66
C MET A 1 -7.73 -20.47 -21.37
N ALA A 2 -7.31 -19.29 -20.91
CA ALA A 2 -7.57 -18.05 -21.63
C ALA A 2 -6.70 -18.00 -22.90
N ASP A 3 -7.18 -17.29 -23.94
CA ASP A 3 -6.38 -17.10 -25.15
C ASP A 3 -5.08 -16.36 -24.82
N PRO A 4 -3.95 -16.72 -25.46
CA PRO A 4 -2.68 -16.01 -25.29
C PRO A 4 -2.82 -14.53 -25.64
N ILE A 5 -1.99 -13.67 -25.00
CA ILE A 5 -1.91 -12.26 -25.32
C ILE A 5 -0.49 -11.93 -25.78
N LEU A 6 -0.38 -11.28 -26.93
CA LEU A 6 0.87 -10.63 -27.35
C LEU A 6 0.77 -9.13 -27.09
N LEU A 7 1.52 -8.66 -26.07
CA LEU A 7 1.76 -7.22 -25.85
C LEU A 7 2.98 -6.83 -26.68
N ARG A 8 2.74 -6.09 -27.77
CA ARG A 8 3.76 -5.77 -28.75
C ARG A 8 4.29 -4.37 -28.56
N ASN A 9 5.61 -4.22 -28.79
CA ASN A 9 6.24 -2.92 -28.97
C ASN A 9 6.06 -1.98 -27.77
N VAL A 10 6.50 -2.44 -26.60
CA VAL A 10 6.53 -1.68 -25.32
C VAL A 10 7.95 -1.51 -24.83
N ARG A 11 8.20 -0.54 -23.93
CA ARG A 11 9.51 -0.25 -23.32
C ARG A 11 9.51 -0.66 -21.84
N PRO A 12 9.96 -1.88 -21.49
CA PRO A 12 10.05 -2.31 -20.10
C PRO A 12 10.99 -1.36 -19.33
N TRP A 13 10.46 -0.65 -18.35
CA TRP A 13 11.20 0.33 -17.56
C TRP A 13 11.96 1.36 -18.40
N GLY A 14 11.38 1.81 -19.52
CA GLY A 14 11.98 2.78 -20.45
C GLY A 14 13.14 2.24 -21.29
N LYS A 15 13.44 0.93 -21.24
CA LYS A 15 14.50 0.29 -22.03
C LYS A 15 14.12 0.16 -23.51
N ALA A 16 14.94 -0.52 -24.29
CA ALA A 16 14.68 -0.74 -25.72
C ALA A 16 13.31 -1.42 -25.95
N PRO A 17 12.59 -1.04 -27.03
CA PRO A 17 11.30 -1.65 -27.35
C PRO A 17 11.39 -3.16 -27.48
N THR A 18 10.42 -3.86 -26.92
CA THR A 18 10.31 -5.31 -26.91
C THR A 18 8.83 -5.74 -26.95
N SER A 19 8.59 -7.04 -27.08
CA SER A 19 7.27 -7.63 -27.03
C SER A 19 7.24 -8.73 -25.96
N LEU A 20 6.09 -8.93 -25.33
CA LEU A 20 5.87 -9.94 -24.30
C LEU A 20 4.74 -10.87 -24.75
N LEU A 21 4.95 -12.19 -24.63
CA LEU A 21 3.88 -13.19 -24.74
C LEU A 21 3.40 -13.52 -23.33
N LEU A 22 2.08 -13.45 -23.15
CA LEU A 22 1.39 -13.75 -21.89
C LEU A 22 0.53 -14.99 -22.10
N GLU A 23 0.75 -16.03 -21.31
CA GLU A 23 0.01 -17.29 -21.36
C GLU A 23 -0.24 -17.77 -19.93
N ASP A 24 -1.44 -18.25 -19.68
CA ASP A 24 -1.87 -18.75 -18.35
C ASP A 24 -1.59 -17.78 -17.18
N GLY A 25 -1.67 -16.48 -17.45
CA GLY A 25 -1.45 -15.43 -16.46
C GLY A 25 0.01 -15.06 -16.21
N LEU A 26 0.95 -15.65 -16.91
CA LEU A 26 2.40 -15.44 -16.76
C LEU A 26 3.01 -14.78 -18.01
N ILE A 27 4.14 -14.14 -17.83
CA ILE A 27 5.03 -13.72 -18.94
C ILE A 27 5.83 -14.96 -19.37
N THR A 28 5.57 -15.49 -20.56
CA THR A 28 6.24 -16.72 -21.04
C THR A 28 7.42 -16.43 -21.96
N GLN A 29 7.38 -15.30 -22.69
CA GLN A 29 8.47 -14.91 -23.58
C GLN A 29 8.64 -13.38 -23.60
N ILE A 30 9.87 -12.93 -23.76
CA ILE A 30 10.24 -11.53 -23.96
C ILE A 30 11.28 -11.48 -25.10
N ALA A 31 10.97 -10.78 -26.19
CA ALA A 31 11.92 -10.56 -27.29
C ALA A 31 11.55 -9.32 -28.12
N ALA A 32 12.52 -8.79 -28.86
CA ALA A 32 12.28 -7.63 -29.74
C ALA A 32 11.18 -7.91 -30.79
N GLN A 33 11.10 -9.15 -31.26
CA GLN A 33 10.05 -9.63 -32.15
C GLN A 33 9.60 -11.01 -31.70
N LEU A 34 8.27 -11.20 -31.60
CA LEU A 34 7.64 -12.47 -31.29
C LEU A 34 6.59 -12.77 -32.37
N VAL A 35 6.51 -14.04 -32.75
CA VAL A 35 5.44 -14.55 -33.61
C VAL A 35 4.28 -14.95 -32.70
N PRO A 36 3.11 -14.31 -32.82
CA PRO A 36 1.98 -14.64 -31.96
C PRO A 36 1.46 -16.04 -32.29
N PRO A 37 1.01 -16.82 -31.29
CA PRO A 37 0.15 -17.96 -31.50
C PRO A 37 -1.09 -17.60 -32.34
N PRO A 38 -1.66 -18.49 -33.14
CA PRO A 38 -2.80 -18.17 -34.02
C PRO A 38 -4.03 -17.64 -33.29
N THR A 39 -4.21 -18.00 -32.02
CA THR A 39 -5.34 -17.56 -31.16
C THR A 39 -5.02 -16.34 -30.32
N ALA A 40 -3.80 -15.79 -30.40
CA ALA A 40 -3.39 -14.70 -29.52
C ALA A 40 -4.13 -13.39 -29.82
N THR A 41 -4.62 -12.73 -28.79
CA THR A 41 -5.04 -11.33 -28.86
C THR A 41 -3.81 -10.42 -28.84
N ILE A 42 -3.76 -9.45 -29.77
CA ILE A 42 -2.61 -8.55 -29.89
C ILE A 42 -2.99 -7.17 -29.35
N TYR A 43 -2.19 -6.68 -28.39
CA TYR A 43 -2.23 -5.30 -27.89
C TYR A 43 -0.99 -4.57 -28.36
N GLU A 44 -1.18 -3.45 -29.07
CA GLU A 44 -0.09 -2.64 -29.61
C GLU A 44 0.29 -1.54 -28.62
N GLY A 45 1.49 -1.63 -28.05
CA GLY A 45 1.99 -0.72 -27.05
C GLY A 45 2.61 0.58 -27.58
N GLN A 46 2.81 0.72 -28.93
CA GLN A 46 3.27 1.96 -29.57
C GLN A 46 4.55 2.53 -28.97
N GLN A 47 5.46 1.68 -28.51
CA GLN A 47 6.70 2.03 -27.80
C GLN A 47 6.48 2.78 -26.46
N GLN A 48 5.30 2.72 -25.89
CA GLN A 48 5.03 3.30 -24.58
C GLN A 48 5.76 2.55 -23.48
N LEU A 49 5.92 3.22 -22.34
CA LEU A 49 6.52 2.67 -21.15
C LEU A 49 5.70 1.48 -20.63
N LEU A 50 6.39 0.40 -20.30
CA LEU A 50 5.83 -0.76 -19.59
C LEU A 50 6.40 -0.79 -18.18
N LEU A 51 5.51 -0.76 -17.18
CA LEU A 51 5.81 -0.96 -15.77
C LEU A 51 5.18 -2.26 -15.28
N PRO A 52 5.72 -2.89 -14.23
CA PRO A 52 4.95 -3.87 -13.48
C PRO A 52 3.77 -3.16 -12.81
N GLY A 53 2.72 -3.90 -12.49
CA GLY A 53 1.52 -3.35 -11.86
C GLY A 53 1.84 -2.59 -10.56
N LEU A 54 1.27 -1.40 -10.37
CA LEU A 54 1.54 -0.61 -9.18
C LEU A 54 1.02 -1.30 -7.91
N VAL A 55 1.75 -1.15 -6.81
CA VAL A 55 1.43 -1.79 -5.51
C VAL A 55 1.16 -0.72 -4.47
N ASN A 56 -0.09 -0.58 -4.07
CA ASN A 56 -0.51 0.28 -2.97
C ASN A 56 -0.34 -0.49 -1.64
N ALA A 57 0.83 -0.37 -1.03
CA ALA A 57 1.17 -1.13 0.16
C ALA A 57 0.56 -0.55 1.46
N HIS A 58 -0.20 0.55 1.38
CA HIS A 58 -0.86 1.15 2.53
C HIS A 58 -2.06 2.01 2.11
N ALA A 59 -3.27 1.56 2.43
CA ALA A 59 -4.52 2.22 2.12
C ALA A 59 -5.54 2.08 3.25
N HIS A 60 -6.61 2.90 3.20
CA HIS A 60 -7.78 2.82 4.06
C HIS A 60 -9.04 2.92 3.20
N ILE A 61 -9.35 1.86 2.45
CA ILE A 61 -10.45 1.87 1.48
C ILE A 61 -11.84 1.80 2.12
N ASP A 62 -11.91 1.55 3.41
CA ASP A 62 -13.16 1.38 4.16
C ASP A 62 -13.89 2.69 4.49
N LYS A 63 -13.26 3.85 4.30
CA LYS A 63 -13.74 5.13 4.85
C LYS A 63 -13.75 6.33 3.89
N ASN A 64 -13.50 6.13 2.59
CA ASN A 64 -13.47 7.20 1.62
C ASN A 64 -14.86 7.85 1.35
N LEU A 65 -14.86 9.06 0.78
CA LEU A 65 -16.03 9.84 0.36
C LEU A 65 -16.11 9.99 -1.17
N LEU A 66 -15.49 9.08 -1.92
CA LEU A 66 -15.55 9.08 -3.38
C LEU A 66 -17.00 8.97 -3.87
N GLY A 67 -17.34 9.66 -4.97
CA GLY A 67 -18.69 9.68 -5.50
C GLY A 67 -19.72 10.48 -4.68
N ARG A 68 -19.35 10.99 -3.51
CA ARG A 68 -20.24 11.83 -2.68
C ARG A 68 -20.00 13.31 -2.96
N PRO A 69 -20.99 14.18 -2.69
CA PRO A 69 -20.77 15.63 -2.68
C PRO A 69 -19.61 16.03 -1.79
N TRP A 70 -19.04 17.21 -1.98
CA TRP A 70 -17.98 17.71 -1.12
C TRP A 70 -18.49 17.95 0.29
N HIS A 71 -17.77 17.39 1.27
CA HIS A 71 -17.96 17.64 2.69
C HIS A 71 -16.76 18.39 3.24
N ALA A 72 -16.99 19.54 3.84
CA ALA A 72 -15.92 20.29 4.49
C ALA A 72 -15.36 19.50 5.69
N ASN A 73 -14.04 19.51 5.84
CA ASN A 73 -13.41 18.96 7.02
C ASN A 73 -13.75 19.83 8.24
N GLN A 74 -14.36 19.22 9.24
CA GLN A 74 -14.81 19.88 10.47
C GLN A 74 -14.08 19.37 11.72
N THR A 75 -12.94 18.70 11.55
CA THR A 75 -12.15 18.24 12.70
C THR A 75 -11.66 19.43 13.52
N PRO A 76 -11.94 19.49 14.83
CA PRO A 76 -11.54 20.61 15.71
C PRO A 76 -10.02 20.79 15.82
N GLU A 77 -9.58 21.99 16.13
CA GLU A 77 -8.17 22.30 16.46
C GLU A 77 -8.01 22.48 17.99
N PRO A 78 -6.90 22.02 18.62
CA PRO A 78 -5.86 21.17 18.03
C PRO A 78 -6.34 19.76 17.76
N ARG A 79 -5.90 19.19 16.64
CA ARG A 79 -6.35 17.88 16.16
C ARG A 79 -5.64 16.76 16.92
N ARG A 80 -6.43 15.87 17.52
CA ARG A 80 -5.97 14.60 18.11
C ARG A 80 -6.58 13.45 17.33
N ILE A 81 -5.96 12.28 17.33
CA ILE A 81 -6.47 11.07 16.64
C ILE A 81 -7.95 10.82 16.97
N ARG A 82 -8.33 10.95 18.23
CA ARG A 82 -9.72 10.78 18.65
C ARG A 82 -10.69 11.74 17.94
N ASP A 83 -10.28 12.99 17.73
CA ASP A 83 -11.16 13.99 17.09
C ASP A 83 -11.42 13.63 15.62
N TYR A 84 -10.43 13.06 14.90
CA TYR A 84 -10.61 12.51 13.57
C TYR A 84 -11.54 11.31 13.56
N VAL A 85 -11.34 10.35 14.46
CA VAL A 85 -12.18 9.15 14.60
C VAL A 85 -13.64 9.52 14.87
N ASP A 86 -13.89 10.44 15.80
CA ASP A 86 -15.24 10.87 16.17
C ASP A 86 -15.94 11.60 15.00
N ASN A 87 -15.19 12.44 14.24
CA ASN A 87 -15.69 13.10 13.03
C ASN A 87 -16.03 12.10 11.92
N GLU A 88 -15.17 11.13 11.67
CA GLU A 88 -15.39 10.06 10.70
C GLU A 88 -16.65 9.25 11.03
N ARG A 89 -16.78 8.79 12.26
CA ARG A 89 -17.97 8.02 12.72
C ARG A 89 -19.26 8.81 12.54
N ARG A 90 -19.22 10.12 12.85
CA ARG A 90 -20.37 11.01 12.67
C ARG A 90 -20.77 11.06 11.20
N LEU A 91 -19.83 11.38 10.31
CA LEU A 91 -20.11 11.50 8.88
C LEU A 91 -20.54 10.17 8.24
N ARG A 92 -19.93 9.06 8.61
CA ARG A 92 -20.34 7.73 8.12
C ARG A 92 -21.82 7.45 8.42
N ARG A 93 -22.28 7.80 9.63
CA ARG A 93 -23.69 7.64 10.02
C ARG A 93 -24.60 8.62 9.29
N GLU A 94 -24.25 9.90 9.24
CA GLU A 94 -25.03 10.96 8.57
C GLU A 94 -25.20 10.69 7.07
N LEU A 95 -24.20 10.12 6.41
CA LEU A 95 -24.18 9.84 4.99
C LEU A 95 -24.62 8.40 4.65
N GLU A 96 -24.91 7.59 5.65
CA GLU A 96 -25.27 6.17 5.49
C GLU A 96 -24.29 5.43 4.58
N LEU A 97 -22.97 5.57 4.86
CA LEU A 97 -21.93 5.02 4.02
C LEU A 97 -21.88 3.50 4.12
N SER A 98 -21.99 2.83 2.98
CA SER A 98 -21.70 1.40 2.85
C SER A 98 -20.21 1.19 2.61
N THR A 99 -19.54 0.46 3.49
CA THR A 99 -18.12 0.13 3.33
C THR A 99 -17.85 -0.60 2.02
N HIS A 100 -18.69 -1.59 1.67
CA HIS A 100 -18.56 -2.31 0.41
C HIS A 100 -18.66 -1.38 -0.80
N THR A 101 -19.69 -0.52 -0.87
CA THR A 101 -19.88 0.40 -1.99
C THR A 101 -18.70 1.36 -2.14
N GLN A 102 -18.22 1.94 -1.03
CA GLN A 102 -17.14 2.92 -1.05
C GLN A 102 -15.80 2.26 -1.40
N SER A 103 -15.48 1.11 -0.80
CA SER A 103 -14.24 0.38 -1.08
C SER A 103 -14.20 -0.16 -2.51
N ALA A 104 -15.33 -0.68 -3.03
CA ALA A 104 -15.40 -1.14 -4.41
C ALA A 104 -15.21 0.00 -5.42
N LEU A 105 -15.74 1.20 -5.13
CA LEU A 105 -15.52 2.37 -5.97
C LEU A 105 -14.06 2.80 -5.99
N GLU A 106 -13.41 2.87 -4.81
CA GLU A 106 -12.01 3.22 -4.70
C GLU A 106 -11.09 2.23 -5.41
N VAL A 107 -11.33 0.93 -5.21
CA VAL A 107 -10.55 -0.14 -5.85
C VAL A 107 -10.67 -0.10 -7.37
N ARG A 108 -11.88 0.13 -7.94
CA ARG A 108 -12.04 0.28 -9.39
C ARG A 108 -11.28 1.48 -9.95
N GLN A 109 -11.29 2.62 -9.24
CA GLN A 109 -10.49 3.78 -9.64
C GLN A 109 -8.99 3.49 -9.53
N ALA A 110 -8.55 2.77 -8.50
CA ALA A 110 -7.16 2.36 -8.33
C ALA A 110 -6.71 1.41 -9.46
N ILE A 111 -7.54 0.43 -9.86
CA ILE A 111 -7.29 -0.44 -11.02
C ILE A 111 -7.13 0.40 -12.29
N ALA A 112 -8.02 1.35 -12.55
CA ALA A 112 -7.92 2.25 -13.69
C ALA A 112 -6.63 3.09 -13.68
N ALA A 113 -6.11 3.41 -12.49
CA ALA A 113 -4.83 4.08 -12.27
C ALA A 113 -3.60 3.14 -12.26
N GLY A 114 -3.76 1.85 -12.60
CA GLY A 114 -2.65 0.89 -12.74
C GLY A 114 -2.31 0.11 -11.48
N VAL A 115 -3.10 0.20 -10.42
CA VAL A 115 -2.88 -0.58 -9.19
C VAL A 115 -3.34 -2.02 -9.41
N THR A 116 -2.47 -2.98 -9.16
CA THR A 116 -2.76 -4.43 -9.26
C THR A 116 -2.73 -5.13 -7.90
N HIS A 117 -2.18 -4.46 -6.89
CA HIS A 117 -2.09 -4.97 -5.52
C HIS A 117 -2.40 -3.85 -4.54
N ILE A 118 -3.11 -4.19 -3.46
CA ILE A 118 -3.42 -3.27 -2.38
C ILE A 118 -3.33 -3.98 -1.03
N ARG A 119 -2.67 -3.34 -0.05
CA ARG A 119 -2.77 -3.67 1.37
C ARG A 119 -3.58 -2.58 2.04
N THR A 120 -4.72 -2.93 2.63
CA THR A 120 -5.63 -1.97 3.24
C THR A 120 -5.82 -2.23 4.72
N HIS A 121 -5.73 -1.18 5.52
CA HIS A 121 -6.09 -1.19 6.94
C HIS A 121 -7.59 -0.97 7.07
N VAL A 122 -8.24 -1.81 7.87
CA VAL A 122 -9.69 -1.76 8.05
C VAL A 122 -10.00 -1.58 9.53
N ASP A 123 -10.76 -0.55 9.83
CA ASP A 123 -11.10 -0.20 11.20
C ASP A 123 -11.92 -1.28 11.89
N ILE A 124 -11.40 -1.74 13.04
CA ILE A 124 -12.07 -2.70 13.92
C ILE A 124 -12.07 -2.14 15.33
N ASP A 125 -13.26 -1.94 15.87
CA ASP A 125 -13.47 -1.52 17.25
C ASP A 125 -14.86 -1.91 17.76
N THR A 126 -15.16 -1.58 19.01
CA THR A 126 -16.43 -1.94 19.63
C THR A 126 -17.64 -1.13 19.16
N ASP A 127 -17.46 -0.06 18.38
CA ASP A 127 -18.57 0.69 17.76
C ASP A 127 -18.93 0.11 16.40
N ALA A 128 -17.92 -0.19 15.56
CA ALA A 128 -18.10 -0.76 14.22
C ALA A 128 -18.25 -2.29 14.24
N GLY A 129 -17.74 -2.95 15.27
CA GLY A 129 -17.62 -4.40 15.28
C GLY A 129 -16.75 -4.89 14.12
N LEU A 130 -17.26 -5.81 13.33
CA LEU A 130 -16.64 -6.33 12.11
C LEU A 130 -17.28 -5.78 10.81
N ALA A 131 -18.24 -4.85 10.90
CA ALA A 131 -19.01 -4.42 9.72
C ALA A 131 -18.13 -3.80 8.61
N HIS A 132 -17.10 -3.04 8.97
CA HIS A 132 -16.16 -2.51 7.99
C HIS A 132 -15.33 -3.62 7.34
N PHE A 133 -14.83 -4.56 8.16
CA PHE A 133 -14.09 -5.71 7.70
C PHE A 133 -14.91 -6.57 6.73
N GLU A 134 -16.15 -6.90 7.08
CA GLU A 134 -17.06 -7.68 6.24
C GLU A 134 -17.31 -6.98 4.89
N GLY A 135 -17.52 -5.65 4.88
CA GLY A 135 -17.70 -4.88 3.67
C GLY A 135 -16.47 -4.87 2.75
N VAL A 136 -15.27 -4.78 3.32
CA VAL A 136 -14.02 -4.86 2.55
C VAL A 136 -13.77 -6.28 2.03
N MET A 137 -14.05 -7.32 2.84
CA MET A 137 -13.94 -8.71 2.40
C MET A 137 -14.91 -9.05 1.26
N GLN A 138 -16.09 -8.43 1.24
CA GLN A 138 -17.01 -8.53 0.10
C GLN A 138 -16.41 -7.90 -1.15
N THR A 139 -15.79 -6.71 -1.05
CA THR A 139 -15.07 -6.05 -2.15
C THR A 139 -13.89 -6.91 -2.65
N ARG A 140 -13.13 -7.50 -1.71
CA ARG A 140 -12.03 -8.43 -2.04
C ARG A 140 -12.54 -9.61 -2.86
N ALA A 141 -13.64 -10.22 -2.46
CA ALA A 141 -14.23 -11.36 -3.17
C ALA A 141 -14.74 -10.98 -4.57
N GLU A 142 -15.39 -9.82 -4.71
CA GLU A 142 -15.91 -9.32 -5.98
C GLU A 142 -14.81 -9.01 -6.98
N LEU A 143 -13.71 -8.39 -6.56
CA LEU A 143 -12.65 -7.88 -7.43
C LEU A 143 -11.38 -8.75 -7.45
N ASN A 144 -11.40 -9.95 -6.88
CA ASN A 144 -10.22 -10.83 -6.75
C ASN A 144 -9.53 -11.21 -8.06
N ALA A 145 -10.29 -11.23 -9.18
CA ALA A 145 -9.76 -11.51 -10.50
C ALA A 145 -9.06 -10.30 -11.16
N ALA A 146 -9.20 -9.11 -10.58
CA ALA A 146 -8.68 -7.87 -11.13
C ALA A 146 -7.63 -7.20 -10.22
N LEU A 147 -7.56 -7.59 -8.95
CA LEU A 147 -6.64 -7.00 -7.98
C LEU A 147 -6.36 -7.97 -6.83
N THR A 148 -5.10 -8.08 -6.43
CA THR A 148 -4.70 -8.78 -5.20
C THR A 148 -4.90 -7.84 -4.01
N MET A 149 -5.67 -8.27 -2.99
CA MET A 149 -5.93 -7.47 -1.80
C MET A 149 -5.47 -8.21 -0.55
N GLN A 150 -4.65 -7.56 0.27
CA GLN A 150 -4.38 -7.93 1.67
C GLN A 150 -5.12 -7.00 2.62
N VAL A 151 -5.66 -7.57 3.68
CA VAL A 151 -6.45 -6.85 4.69
C VAL A 151 -5.75 -6.89 6.03
N VAL A 152 -5.55 -5.72 6.63
CA VAL A 152 -4.99 -5.54 7.96
C VAL A 152 -6.13 -5.28 8.95
N ALA A 153 -6.28 -6.13 9.96
CA ALA A 153 -7.20 -5.88 11.07
C ALA A 153 -6.64 -4.75 11.95
N PHE A 154 -7.25 -3.54 11.91
CA PHE A 154 -6.66 -2.31 12.40
C PHE A 154 -7.42 -1.68 13.57
N PRO A 155 -6.79 -1.49 14.75
CA PRO A 155 -7.43 -0.91 15.94
C PRO A 155 -7.33 0.62 15.97
N GLN A 156 -7.91 1.33 15.00
CA GLN A 156 -7.78 2.79 14.87
C GLN A 156 -8.19 3.58 16.13
N SER A 157 -9.06 3.01 16.95
CA SER A 157 -9.55 3.65 18.17
C SER A 157 -8.84 3.21 19.46
N GLY A 158 -7.73 2.46 19.32
CA GLY A 158 -7.06 1.76 20.42
C GLY A 158 -7.73 0.43 20.75
N MET A 159 -6.98 -0.45 21.39
CA MET A 159 -7.48 -1.78 21.77
C MET A 159 -7.47 -2.03 23.28
N LEU A 160 -6.50 -1.47 24.03
CA LEU A 160 -6.43 -1.64 25.47
C LEU A 160 -7.39 -0.71 26.20
N ILE A 161 -7.58 0.50 25.68
CA ILE A 161 -8.53 1.51 26.22
C ILE A 161 -9.97 1.23 25.80
N ARG A 162 -10.21 0.23 24.95
CA ARG A 162 -11.54 -0.22 24.47
C ARG A 162 -11.71 -1.72 24.68
N PRO A 163 -12.20 -2.13 25.87
CA PRO A 163 -12.42 -3.54 26.19
C PRO A 163 -13.32 -4.23 25.16
N GLY A 164 -12.88 -5.37 24.64
CA GLY A 164 -13.55 -6.12 23.58
C GLY A 164 -12.89 -5.99 22.20
N THR A 165 -12.14 -4.92 21.91
CA THR A 165 -11.48 -4.73 20.61
C THR A 165 -10.48 -5.84 20.29
N VAL A 166 -9.69 -6.31 21.26
CA VAL A 166 -8.72 -7.41 21.06
C VAL A 166 -9.41 -8.67 20.56
N ALA A 167 -10.58 -9.02 21.11
CA ALA A 167 -11.33 -10.19 20.66
C ALA A 167 -11.88 -10.02 19.23
N LEU A 168 -12.26 -8.80 18.85
CA LEU A 168 -12.70 -8.48 17.48
C LEU A 168 -11.54 -8.54 16.47
N LEU A 169 -10.36 -8.04 16.83
CA LEU A 169 -9.15 -8.15 16.01
C LEU A 169 -8.79 -9.62 15.76
N GLU A 170 -8.79 -10.44 16.81
CA GLU A 170 -8.52 -11.88 16.67
C GLU A 170 -9.60 -12.59 15.85
N ALA A 171 -10.87 -12.17 15.96
CA ALA A 171 -11.96 -12.69 15.14
C ALA A 171 -11.76 -12.34 13.66
N ALA A 172 -11.35 -11.10 13.33
CA ALA A 172 -11.05 -10.70 11.96
C ALA A 172 -9.90 -11.51 11.35
N VAL A 173 -8.83 -11.78 12.13
CA VAL A 173 -7.73 -12.65 11.69
C VAL A 173 -8.24 -14.07 11.40
N LYS A 174 -9.08 -14.64 12.25
CA LYS A 174 -9.71 -15.96 12.03
C LYS A 174 -10.65 -15.98 10.81
N LEU A 175 -11.21 -14.84 10.43
CA LEU A 175 -12.08 -14.68 9.26
C LEU A 175 -11.31 -14.31 7.99
N GLY A 176 -9.98 -14.26 8.03
CA GLY A 176 -9.15 -14.13 6.84
C GLY A 176 -8.51 -12.76 6.64
N ALA A 177 -8.35 -11.95 7.68
CA ALA A 177 -7.41 -10.85 7.63
C ALA A 177 -5.97 -11.40 7.49
N ASP A 178 -5.19 -10.78 6.61
CA ASP A 178 -3.83 -11.24 6.26
C ASP A 178 -2.79 -10.72 7.26
N CYS A 179 -3.09 -9.60 7.91
CA CYS A 179 -2.20 -8.93 8.85
C CYS A 179 -2.96 -8.47 10.09
N ILE A 180 -2.24 -8.31 11.19
CA ILE A 180 -2.70 -7.59 12.39
C ILE A 180 -2.04 -6.21 12.45
N GLY A 181 -2.84 -5.17 12.69
CA GLY A 181 -2.37 -3.79 12.85
C GLY A 181 -2.13 -3.40 14.30
N GLY A 182 -1.48 -2.26 14.47
CA GLY A 182 -1.31 -1.54 15.73
C GLY A 182 -1.33 -0.04 15.47
N LEU A 183 -1.54 0.76 16.50
CA LEU A 183 -1.56 2.22 16.39
C LEU A 183 -0.98 2.87 17.64
N ASP A 184 0.11 3.66 17.46
CA ASP A 184 0.65 4.61 18.44
C ASP A 184 0.57 4.10 19.90
N PRO A 185 1.34 3.07 20.25
CA PRO A 185 1.14 2.29 21.47
C PRO A 185 1.24 3.10 22.77
N SER A 186 2.06 4.16 22.78
CA SER A 186 2.23 5.00 23.96
C SER A 186 1.17 6.12 24.05
N THR A 187 0.77 6.71 22.93
CA THR A 187 -0.12 7.87 22.92
C THR A 187 -1.59 7.50 22.88
N VAL A 188 -1.95 6.38 22.25
CA VAL A 188 -3.33 5.89 22.18
C VAL A 188 -3.64 4.98 23.36
N ASP A 189 -2.98 3.81 23.46
CA ASP A 189 -3.29 2.81 24.48
C ASP A 189 -2.62 3.05 25.84
N ARG A 190 -1.63 3.96 25.93
CA ARG A 190 -0.91 4.34 27.15
C ARG A 190 -0.11 3.21 27.82
N ASP A 191 0.08 2.11 27.13
CA ASP A 191 0.87 0.97 27.59
C ASP A 191 1.53 0.30 26.37
N PRO A 192 2.70 0.84 25.91
CA PRO A 192 3.33 0.36 24.68
C PRO A 192 3.79 -1.09 24.78
N ALA A 193 4.22 -1.55 25.96
CA ALA A 193 4.62 -2.94 26.13
C ALA A 193 3.44 -3.88 25.93
N LYS A 194 2.33 -3.65 26.63
CA LYS A 194 1.14 -4.50 26.55
C LYS A 194 0.47 -4.42 25.18
N HIS A 195 0.43 -3.23 24.54
CA HIS A 195 -0.08 -3.07 23.18
C HIS A 195 0.68 -3.99 22.22
N LEU A 196 2.01 -3.85 22.18
CA LEU A 196 2.86 -4.64 21.30
C LEU A 196 2.82 -6.14 21.64
N ASP A 197 2.89 -6.51 22.93
CA ASP A 197 2.75 -7.93 23.34
C ASP A 197 1.44 -8.53 22.82
N THR A 198 0.33 -7.76 22.83
CA THR A 198 -0.97 -8.23 22.38
C THR A 198 -1.00 -8.51 20.87
N ILE A 199 -0.56 -7.56 20.03
CA ILE A 199 -0.59 -7.75 18.56
C ILE A 199 0.43 -8.78 18.10
N PHE A 200 1.62 -8.81 18.70
CA PHE A 200 2.64 -9.81 18.38
C PHE A 200 2.22 -11.22 18.78
N ALA A 201 1.53 -11.38 19.92
CA ALA A 201 0.97 -12.69 20.34
C ALA A 201 -0.14 -13.17 19.39
N ILE A 202 -0.97 -12.27 18.84
CA ILE A 202 -1.97 -12.62 17.82
C ILE A 202 -1.27 -13.04 16.52
N ALA A 203 -0.28 -12.25 16.07
CA ALA A 203 0.49 -12.55 14.86
C ALA A 203 1.19 -13.91 14.92
N ASP A 204 1.89 -14.19 16.01
CA ASP A 204 2.58 -15.47 16.24
C ASP A 204 1.61 -16.64 16.26
N ARG A 205 0.50 -16.53 17.05
CA ARG A 205 -0.50 -17.59 17.20
C ARG A 205 -1.17 -17.97 15.89
N HIS A 206 -1.46 -17.00 15.03
CA HIS A 206 -2.21 -17.20 13.79
C HIS A 206 -1.33 -17.24 12.54
N GLY A 207 -0.04 -16.99 12.67
CA GLY A 207 0.89 -17.00 11.56
C GLY A 207 0.68 -15.86 10.57
N VAL A 208 0.10 -14.72 10.99
CA VAL A 208 -0.10 -13.52 10.14
C VAL A 208 1.02 -12.50 10.30
N GLU A 209 1.11 -11.54 9.37
CA GLU A 209 2.09 -10.45 9.42
C GLU A 209 1.60 -9.31 10.33
N LEU A 210 2.51 -8.36 10.64
CA LEU A 210 2.18 -7.12 11.35
C LEU A 210 2.38 -5.90 10.44
N ASP A 211 1.45 -4.94 10.53
CA ASP A 211 1.58 -3.62 9.91
C ASP A 211 1.12 -2.55 10.90
N ILE A 212 2.08 -1.86 11.51
CA ILE A 212 1.89 -1.02 12.69
C ILE A 212 1.99 0.46 12.31
N HIS A 213 0.93 1.25 12.54
CA HIS A 213 0.98 2.70 12.43
C HIS A 213 1.77 3.30 13.59
N LEU A 214 2.75 4.13 13.29
CA LEU A 214 3.58 4.81 14.27
C LEU A 214 3.75 6.28 13.89
N HIS A 215 2.91 7.16 14.47
CA HIS A 215 2.99 8.62 14.31
C HIS A 215 3.71 9.30 15.47
N GLU A 216 4.01 8.57 16.54
CA GLU A 216 4.65 9.07 17.74
C GLU A 216 5.97 9.78 17.41
N PRO A 217 6.16 11.06 17.90
CA PRO A 217 7.29 11.87 17.48
C PRO A 217 8.58 11.59 18.26
N GLY A 218 9.72 11.93 17.67
CA GLY A 218 11.02 11.99 18.33
C GLY A 218 11.39 10.73 19.09
N THR A 219 11.94 10.86 20.28
CA THR A 219 12.41 9.73 21.10
C THR A 219 11.31 8.80 21.58
N LEU A 220 10.05 9.27 21.66
CA LEU A 220 8.93 8.41 22.01
C LEU A 220 8.68 7.35 20.92
N GLY A 221 8.57 7.80 19.67
CA GLY A 221 8.41 6.88 18.55
C GLY A 221 9.66 6.03 18.32
N ALA A 222 10.86 6.57 18.51
CA ALA A 222 12.11 5.83 18.43
C ALA A 222 12.16 4.66 19.43
N PHE A 223 11.71 4.88 20.64
CA PHE A 223 11.60 3.83 21.66
C PHE A 223 10.57 2.76 21.26
N ALA A 224 9.45 3.15 20.65
CA ALA A 224 8.50 2.17 20.12
C ALA A 224 9.13 1.30 19.00
N VAL A 225 9.98 1.87 18.13
CA VAL A 225 10.74 1.09 17.12
C VAL A 225 11.67 0.06 17.80
N GLU A 226 12.38 0.42 18.87
CA GLU A 226 13.21 -0.51 19.64
C GLU A 226 12.35 -1.68 20.19
N LEU A 227 11.22 -1.38 20.82
CA LEU A 227 10.31 -2.39 21.36
C LEU A 227 9.73 -3.31 20.28
N ILE A 228 9.45 -2.80 19.08
CA ILE A 228 9.01 -3.59 17.93
C ILE A 228 10.13 -4.52 17.45
N ALA A 229 11.36 -4.00 17.32
CA ALA A 229 12.51 -4.80 16.91
C ALA A 229 12.84 -5.92 17.89
N GLU A 230 12.75 -5.67 19.21
CA GLU A 230 12.91 -6.68 20.26
C GLU A 230 11.93 -7.85 20.09
N ARG A 231 10.65 -7.57 19.89
CA ARG A 231 9.61 -8.58 19.71
C ARG A 231 9.74 -9.31 18.39
N THR A 232 10.10 -8.59 17.33
CA THR A 232 10.35 -9.17 16.00
C THR A 232 11.43 -10.24 16.12
N ARG A 233 12.54 -9.93 16.81
CA ARG A 233 13.63 -10.86 17.04
C ARG A 233 13.21 -12.02 17.95
N ALA A 234 12.54 -11.71 19.07
CA ALA A 234 12.17 -12.71 20.07
C ALA A 234 11.23 -13.80 19.52
N LEU A 235 10.34 -13.44 18.57
CA LEU A 235 9.36 -14.35 17.98
C LEU A 235 9.76 -14.86 16.58
N GLY A 236 10.96 -14.52 16.09
CA GLY A 236 11.42 -14.99 14.78
C GLY A 236 10.60 -14.42 13.60
N LEU A 237 10.07 -13.19 13.73
CA LEU A 237 9.21 -12.54 12.74
C LEU A 237 9.96 -11.63 11.76
N GLN A 238 11.27 -11.84 11.57
CA GLN A 238 12.08 -11.07 10.63
C GLN A 238 11.52 -11.12 9.21
N GLY A 239 11.31 -9.94 8.62
CA GLY A 239 10.73 -9.79 7.28
C GLY A 239 9.20 -9.89 7.25
N ARG A 240 8.53 -9.97 8.40
CA ARG A 240 7.06 -10.06 8.54
C ARG A 240 6.46 -8.89 9.30
N VAL A 241 7.24 -7.85 9.56
CA VAL A 241 6.83 -6.65 10.28
C VAL A 241 7.05 -5.43 9.42
N THR A 242 5.99 -4.64 9.25
CA THR A 242 6.02 -3.32 8.61
C THR A 242 5.70 -2.27 9.67
N ILE A 243 6.42 -1.15 9.66
CA ILE A 243 6.07 0.02 10.45
C ILE A 243 5.72 1.15 9.50
N SER A 244 4.51 1.67 9.62
CA SER A 244 3.95 2.67 8.74
C SER A 244 4.12 4.08 9.32
N HIS A 245 4.43 5.06 8.45
CA HIS A 245 4.70 6.48 8.73
C HIS A 245 6.05 6.75 9.41
N VAL A 246 6.28 6.28 10.61
CA VAL A 246 7.52 6.33 11.41
C VAL A 246 8.19 7.72 11.41
N PHE A 247 7.39 8.79 11.61
CA PHE A 247 7.87 10.17 11.54
C PHE A 247 9.07 10.45 12.46
N CYS A 248 9.17 9.72 13.57
CA CYS A 248 10.28 9.83 14.53
C CYS A 248 11.67 9.67 13.90
N LEU A 249 11.83 8.88 12.82
CA LEU A 249 13.12 8.69 12.14
C LEU A 249 13.65 10.00 11.51
N GLY A 250 12.77 10.94 11.21
CA GLY A 250 13.15 12.29 10.77
C GLY A 250 13.28 13.32 11.89
N MET A 251 13.10 12.92 13.17
CA MET A 251 13.01 13.82 14.33
C MET A 251 14.05 13.53 15.42
N ILE A 252 14.94 12.57 15.22
CA ILE A 252 16.00 12.20 16.16
C ILE A 252 17.37 12.55 15.60
N ASP A 253 18.39 12.59 16.45
CA ASP A 253 19.76 12.83 16.02
C ASP A 253 20.35 11.66 15.22
N ASP A 254 21.42 11.94 14.50
CA ASP A 254 22.09 10.95 13.63
C ASP A 254 22.62 9.73 14.36
N ALA A 255 23.11 9.88 15.60
CA ALA A 255 23.65 8.77 16.38
C ALA A 255 22.53 7.80 16.75
N TYR A 256 21.38 8.31 17.18
CA TYR A 256 20.23 7.47 17.49
C TYR A 256 19.62 6.86 16.21
N LEU A 257 19.51 7.63 15.14
CA LEU A 257 19.01 7.12 13.86
C LEU A 257 19.88 5.95 13.35
N ASN A 258 21.21 6.04 13.44
CA ASN A 258 22.09 4.93 13.04
C ASN A 258 21.83 3.66 13.84
N ARG A 259 21.65 3.75 15.16
CA ARG A 259 21.30 2.58 15.97
C ARG A 259 19.96 1.96 15.57
N LEU A 260 18.95 2.79 15.26
CA LEU A 260 17.66 2.27 14.79
C LEU A 260 17.77 1.64 13.40
N ILE A 261 18.59 2.20 12.51
CA ILE A 261 18.87 1.61 11.18
C ILE A 261 19.47 0.21 11.34
N GLU A 262 20.46 0.04 12.21
CA GLU A 262 21.03 -1.28 12.52
C GLU A 262 19.97 -2.28 12.99
N LEU A 263 19.10 -1.87 13.94
CA LEU A 263 18.00 -2.70 14.43
C LEU A 263 16.98 -3.07 13.33
N LEU A 264 16.63 -2.11 12.46
CA LEU A 264 15.69 -2.32 11.36
C LEU A 264 16.25 -3.31 10.32
N VAL A 265 17.54 -3.19 9.98
CA VAL A 265 18.25 -4.10 9.06
C VAL A 265 18.34 -5.51 9.65
N GLU A 266 18.84 -5.65 10.89
CA GLU A 266 18.97 -6.94 11.56
C GLU A 266 17.65 -7.72 11.63
N ASN A 267 16.55 -7.00 11.85
CA ASN A 267 15.22 -7.59 11.97
C ASN A 267 14.44 -7.59 10.65
N ARG A 268 15.03 -7.11 9.55
CA ARG A 268 14.38 -6.99 8.23
C ARG A 268 12.99 -6.35 8.34
N ILE A 269 12.88 -5.29 9.14
CA ILE A 269 11.63 -4.55 9.33
C ILE A 269 11.45 -3.61 8.14
N THR A 270 10.27 -3.66 7.52
CA THR A 270 9.92 -2.76 6.41
C THR A 270 9.45 -1.42 6.94
N ILE A 271 9.86 -0.35 6.29
CA ILE A 271 9.35 1.00 6.53
C ILE A 271 8.43 1.42 5.39
N MET A 272 7.17 1.70 5.72
CA MET A 272 6.23 2.33 4.80
C MET A 272 6.24 3.84 5.02
N SER A 273 6.38 4.61 3.94
CA SER A 273 6.27 6.06 4.02
C SER A 273 5.61 6.64 2.78
N LEU A 274 4.74 7.61 3.00
CA LEU A 274 4.05 8.36 1.95
C LEU A 274 4.36 9.86 1.99
N GLY A 275 5.24 10.30 2.90
CA GLY A 275 5.64 11.68 3.04
C GLY A 275 4.51 12.62 3.50
N SER A 276 3.48 12.10 4.18
CA SER A 276 2.33 12.92 4.62
C SER A 276 2.72 14.04 5.57
N GLY A 277 1.84 15.05 5.64
CA GLY A 277 2.04 16.20 6.50
C GLY A 277 3.09 17.19 5.99
N ASN A 278 3.39 18.20 6.80
CA ASN A 278 4.37 19.25 6.53
C ASN A 278 5.62 19.15 7.44
N GLY A 279 5.64 18.17 8.34
CA GLY A 279 6.72 17.93 9.30
C GLY A 279 7.82 17.01 8.76
N PRO A 280 8.80 16.66 9.60
CA PRO A 280 9.80 15.62 9.31
C PRO A 280 9.14 14.26 9.01
N PHE A 281 9.80 13.47 8.19
CA PHE A 281 9.40 12.10 7.84
C PHE A 281 10.65 11.25 7.63
N PRO A 282 10.54 9.92 7.51
CA PRO A 282 11.69 9.03 7.35
C PRO A 282 12.63 9.49 6.23
N PRO A 283 13.96 9.51 6.44
CA PRO A 283 14.95 9.90 5.42
C PRO A 283 15.14 8.76 4.40
N LEU A 284 14.20 8.62 3.45
CA LEU A 284 14.08 7.47 2.54
C LEU A 284 15.37 7.10 1.83
N LYS A 285 16.15 8.09 1.35
CA LYS A 285 17.43 7.83 0.69
C LYS A 285 18.42 7.13 1.61
N ARG A 286 18.55 7.61 2.86
CA ARG A 286 19.45 7.01 3.85
C ARG A 286 19.01 5.60 4.26
N LEU A 287 17.70 5.38 4.37
CA LEU A 287 17.15 4.06 4.67
C LEU A 287 17.40 3.08 3.51
N HIS A 288 17.25 3.54 2.27
CA HIS A 288 17.55 2.76 1.08
C HIS A 288 19.04 2.41 0.98
N GLU A 289 19.93 3.37 1.21
CA GLU A 289 21.38 3.16 1.22
C GLU A 289 21.83 2.16 2.32
N ALA A 290 21.00 1.94 3.33
CA ALA A 290 21.20 0.95 4.39
C ALA A 290 20.48 -0.39 4.12
N ASP A 291 19.94 -0.62 2.92
CA ASP A 291 19.21 -1.82 2.52
C ASP A 291 17.95 -2.12 3.37
N ILE A 292 17.34 -1.09 3.98
CA ILE A 292 16.05 -1.24 4.66
C ILE A 292 14.96 -1.43 3.61
N PRO A 293 14.10 -2.48 3.72
CA PRO A 293 12.96 -2.65 2.84
C PRO A 293 12.01 -1.44 2.94
N LEU A 294 11.66 -0.86 1.80
CA LEU A 294 10.80 0.33 1.71
C LEU A 294 9.59 0.07 0.83
N CYS A 295 8.45 0.62 1.21
CA CYS A 295 7.26 0.68 0.38
C CYS A 295 6.50 2.00 0.58
N THR A 296 5.49 2.23 -0.26
CA THR A 296 4.61 3.40 -0.17
C THR A 296 3.16 3.02 -0.45
N GLY A 297 2.26 3.95 -0.18
CA GLY A 297 0.84 3.79 -0.42
C GLY A 297 0.11 5.13 -0.45
N THR A 298 -1.19 5.08 -0.70
CA THR A 298 -2.02 6.29 -0.78
C THR A 298 -2.48 6.80 0.58
N ASP A 299 -2.53 5.91 1.61
CA ASP A 299 -3.26 6.17 2.84
C ASP A 299 -4.76 6.35 2.57
N GLY A 300 -5.52 7.07 3.40
CA GLY A 300 -6.90 7.40 3.12
C GLY A 300 -7.04 8.35 1.93
N VAL A 301 -8.00 8.08 1.05
CA VAL A 301 -8.26 8.88 -0.17
C VAL A 301 -9.56 9.63 0.00
N ARG A 302 -9.52 10.97 -0.13
CA ARG A 302 -10.72 11.82 -0.04
C ARG A 302 -11.61 11.45 1.14
N ASP A 303 -11.01 11.30 2.29
CA ASP A 303 -11.69 10.95 3.54
C ASP A 303 -11.84 12.16 4.48
N THR A 304 -12.25 11.90 5.70
CA THR A 304 -12.43 12.94 6.73
C THR A 304 -11.12 13.33 7.45
N TRP A 305 -10.03 12.60 7.20
CA TRP A 305 -8.71 12.85 7.79
C TRP A 305 -7.90 13.84 6.95
N GLY A 306 -7.98 13.70 5.61
CA GLY A 306 -7.32 14.58 4.67
C GLY A 306 -7.92 14.50 3.25
N PRO A 307 -8.10 15.65 2.58
CA PRO A 307 -8.77 15.68 1.27
C PRO A 307 -7.83 15.45 0.08
N TYR A 308 -6.50 15.40 0.31
CA TYR A 308 -5.50 15.60 -0.74
C TYR A 308 -5.03 14.33 -1.46
N ASN A 309 -5.29 13.14 -0.91
CA ASN A 309 -4.77 11.91 -1.48
C ASN A 309 -5.58 11.49 -2.70
N SER A 310 -4.88 10.89 -3.66
CA SER A 310 -5.40 10.32 -4.90
C SER A 310 -5.20 8.80 -4.89
N VAL A 311 -6.04 8.07 -5.62
CA VAL A 311 -5.86 6.63 -5.86
C VAL A 311 -4.63 6.33 -6.75
N ASP A 312 -4.09 7.34 -7.44
CA ASP A 312 -2.98 7.21 -8.37
C ASP A 312 -1.64 7.19 -7.65
N LEU A 313 -0.97 6.04 -7.65
CA LEU A 313 0.35 5.90 -7.03
C LEU A 313 1.45 6.68 -7.75
N LEU A 314 1.32 7.02 -9.03
CA LEU A 314 2.29 7.91 -9.68
C LEU A 314 2.21 9.33 -9.10
N ASP A 315 0.99 9.79 -8.76
CA ASP A 315 0.82 11.07 -8.05
C ASP A 315 1.46 11.01 -6.65
N ARG A 316 1.36 9.87 -5.94
CA ARG A 316 2.06 9.66 -4.67
C ARG A 316 3.58 9.70 -4.83
N VAL A 317 4.13 9.03 -5.84
CA VAL A 317 5.56 9.05 -6.16
C VAL A 317 6.04 10.47 -6.48
N LYS A 318 5.27 11.22 -7.27
CA LYS A 318 5.53 12.64 -7.56
C LYS A 318 5.58 13.49 -6.30
N PHE A 319 4.59 13.31 -5.41
CA PHE A 319 4.55 14.01 -4.13
C PHE A 319 5.75 13.68 -3.25
N LEU A 320 6.12 12.39 -3.14
CA LEU A 320 7.31 11.96 -2.41
C LEU A 320 8.58 12.58 -2.98
N GLY A 321 8.74 12.60 -4.30
CA GLY A 321 9.88 13.21 -4.97
C GLY A 321 10.02 14.70 -4.62
N TYR A 322 8.90 15.41 -4.62
CA TYR A 322 8.85 16.81 -4.18
C TYR A 322 9.24 16.97 -2.71
N ARG A 323 8.70 16.12 -1.83
CA ARG A 323 8.98 16.11 -0.39
C ARG A 323 10.43 15.76 -0.05
N CYS A 324 11.02 14.83 -0.79
CA CYS A 324 12.43 14.44 -0.63
C CYS A 324 13.40 15.47 -1.24
N GLY A 325 12.92 16.42 -2.04
CA GLY A 325 13.76 17.34 -2.80
C GLY A 325 14.53 16.67 -3.94
N PHE A 326 14.05 15.51 -4.41
CA PHE A 326 14.65 14.74 -5.50
C PHE A 326 14.48 15.46 -6.84
N ARG A 327 15.49 15.37 -7.70
CA ARG A 327 15.53 16.09 -8.99
C ARG A 327 16.09 15.28 -10.14
N LYS A 328 16.72 14.14 -9.86
CA LYS A 328 17.35 13.28 -10.85
C LYS A 328 16.47 12.09 -11.19
N ASP A 329 16.60 11.58 -12.40
CA ASP A 329 15.79 10.45 -12.87
C ASP A 329 15.96 9.22 -11.98
N GLU A 330 17.18 8.87 -11.59
CA GLU A 330 17.44 7.74 -10.68
C GLU A 330 16.78 7.89 -9.30
N GLU A 331 16.59 9.11 -8.81
CA GLU A 331 15.91 9.38 -7.54
C GLU A 331 14.38 9.19 -7.68
N VAL A 332 13.82 9.55 -8.83
CA VAL A 332 12.39 9.33 -9.12
C VAL A 332 12.12 7.85 -9.41
N GLU A 333 13.00 7.18 -10.13
CA GLU A 333 12.93 5.74 -10.38
C GLU A 333 12.97 4.93 -9.08
N PHE A 334 13.87 5.29 -8.15
CA PHE A 334 13.88 4.69 -6.80
C PHE A 334 12.51 4.82 -6.09
N LEU A 335 11.87 6.00 -6.15
CA LEU A 335 10.54 6.15 -5.55
C LEU A 335 9.46 5.33 -6.27
N LEU A 336 9.60 5.14 -7.58
CA LEU A 336 8.71 4.25 -8.33
C LEU A 336 8.97 2.78 -7.98
N GLU A 337 10.22 2.39 -7.70
CA GLU A 337 10.54 1.05 -7.21
C GLU A 337 9.86 0.74 -5.88
N ILE A 338 9.79 1.69 -4.93
CA ILE A 338 9.06 1.47 -3.68
C ILE A 338 7.54 1.39 -3.85
N ALA A 339 6.99 1.93 -4.94
CA ALA A 339 5.58 1.82 -5.34
C ALA A 339 5.29 0.59 -6.24
N THR A 340 6.28 -0.22 -6.52
CA THR A 340 6.20 -1.43 -7.34
C THR A 340 6.85 -2.61 -6.62
N THR A 341 8.12 -2.91 -6.89
CA THR A 341 8.85 -4.04 -6.29
C THR A 341 8.97 -3.97 -4.78
N GLY A 342 9.09 -2.78 -4.19
CA GLY A 342 9.10 -2.59 -2.75
C GLY A 342 7.78 -3.03 -2.11
N GLY A 343 6.66 -2.55 -2.65
CA GLY A 343 5.33 -2.95 -2.22
C GLY A 343 5.05 -4.45 -2.42
N ALA A 344 5.47 -5.02 -3.56
CA ALA A 344 5.30 -6.45 -3.84
C ALA A 344 6.05 -7.33 -2.82
N LYS A 345 7.28 -6.95 -2.48
CA LYS A 345 8.07 -7.65 -1.45
C LYS A 345 7.37 -7.65 -0.09
N VAL A 346 6.81 -6.51 0.31
CA VAL A 346 6.06 -6.38 1.57
C VAL A 346 4.82 -7.27 1.58
N MET A 347 4.17 -7.43 0.43
CA MET A 347 3.00 -8.30 0.29
C MET A 347 3.37 -9.78 0.08
N GLY A 348 4.66 -10.14 0.14
CA GLY A 348 5.13 -11.52 -0.05
C GLY A 348 4.96 -12.04 -1.48
N ASP A 349 4.81 -11.16 -2.47
CA ASP A 349 4.63 -11.55 -3.86
C ASP A 349 5.98 -11.80 -4.55
N ASN A 350 6.35 -13.08 -4.68
CA ASN A 350 7.61 -13.51 -5.24
C ASN A 350 7.59 -13.64 -6.78
N ASP A 351 6.40 -13.68 -7.38
CA ASP A 351 6.22 -13.85 -8.83
C ASP A 351 5.97 -12.51 -9.53
N TYR A 352 6.30 -11.41 -8.88
CA TYR A 352 6.10 -10.06 -9.37
C TYR A 352 7.29 -9.55 -10.18
N GLY A 353 7.03 -8.84 -11.29
CA GLY A 353 8.07 -8.17 -12.07
C GLY A 353 7.88 -8.24 -13.59
N LEU A 354 8.95 -7.86 -14.32
CA LEU A 354 8.98 -7.83 -15.79
C LEU A 354 9.96 -8.88 -16.35
N ALA A 355 9.95 -10.09 -15.82
CA ALA A 355 10.80 -11.19 -16.29
C ALA A 355 9.95 -12.40 -16.74
N VAL A 356 10.52 -13.26 -17.54
CA VAL A 356 9.90 -14.55 -17.88
C VAL A 356 9.67 -15.36 -16.60
N GLY A 357 8.46 -15.90 -16.44
CA GLY A 357 8.00 -16.61 -15.26
C GLY A 357 7.27 -15.73 -14.25
N CYS A 358 7.39 -14.38 -14.33
CA CYS A 358 6.59 -13.51 -13.49
C CYS A 358 5.12 -13.50 -13.92
N ARG A 359 4.25 -13.22 -12.94
CA ARG A 359 2.83 -12.98 -13.21
C ARG A 359 2.67 -11.74 -14.10
N ALA A 360 1.79 -11.84 -15.09
CA ALA A 360 1.53 -10.76 -16.04
C ALA A 360 0.62 -9.67 -15.42
N ASP A 361 1.11 -9.04 -14.33
CA ASP A 361 0.56 -7.86 -13.70
C ASP A 361 1.30 -6.64 -14.25
N LEU A 362 0.72 -5.99 -15.28
CA LEU A 362 1.42 -5.06 -16.15
C LEU A 362 0.64 -3.76 -16.35
N VAL A 363 1.36 -2.66 -16.49
CA VAL A 363 0.78 -1.34 -16.79
C VAL A 363 1.53 -0.71 -17.97
N VAL A 364 0.79 -0.40 -19.04
CA VAL A 364 1.30 0.39 -20.16
C VAL A 364 0.92 1.84 -19.95
N VAL A 365 1.92 2.72 -19.98
CA VAL A 365 1.79 4.14 -19.66
C VAL A 365 2.32 4.98 -20.82
N PRO A 366 1.57 5.97 -21.33
CA PRO A 366 2.09 6.91 -22.30
C PRO A 366 3.37 7.60 -21.79
N GLY A 367 4.41 7.62 -22.62
CA GLY A 367 5.72 8.17 -22.28
C GLY A 367 6.86 7.20 -22.53
N ASP A 368 8.09 7.72 -22.49
CA ASP A 368 9.30 6.98 -22.82
C ASP A 368 10.07 6.50 -21.60
N THR A 369 9.93 7.18 -20.46
CA THR A 369 10.71 6.92 -19.24
C THR A 369 9.84 6.89 -17.98
N PRO A 370 10.28 6.17 -16.91
CA PRO A 370 9.61 6.18 -15.61
C PRO A 370 9.42 7.60 -15.04
N THR A 371 10.46 8.44 -15.11
CA THR A 371 10.40 9.83 -14.63
C THR A 371 9.33 10.64 -15.35
N GLN A 372 9.24 10.53 -16.69
CA GLN A 372 8.20 11.20 -17.46
C GLN A 372 6.80 10.76 -17.00
N ALA A 373 6.57 9.47 -16.83
CA ALA A 373 5.27 8.95 -16.38
C ALA A 373 4.86 9.51 -15.00
N VAL A 374 5.80 9.64 -14.06
CA VAL A 374 5.59 10.23 -12.74
C VAL A 374 5.30 11.73 -12.84
N VAL A 375 5.97 12.46 -13.70
CA VAL A 375 5.79 13.92 -13.82
C VAL A 375 4.49 14.27 -14.54
N ASP A 376 4.17 13.56 -15.64
CA ASP A 376 3.04 13.87 -16.52
C ASP A 376 1.71 13.28 -16.04
N LEU A 377 1.75 12.18 -15.26
CA LEU A 377 0.56 11.48 -14.73
C LEU A 377 -0.46 11.11 -15.82
N PRO A 378 -0.06 10.52 -16.95
CA PRO A 378 -0.98 10.25 -18.04
C PRO A 378 -1.95 9.11 -17.66
N PRO A 379 -3.18 9.08 -18.23
CA PRO A 379 -4.05 7.91 -18.12
C PRO A 379 -3.34 6.65 -18.61
N ARG A 380 -3.56 5.51 -17.94
CA ARG A 380 -2.96 4.22 -18.31
C ARG A 380 -3.58 3.71 -19.60
N THR A 381 -2.75 3.36 -20.60
CA THR A 381 -3.23 2.79 -21.86
C THR A 381 -3.84 1.42 -21.61
N PHE A 382 -3.09 0.52 -20.96
CA PHE A 382 -3.56 -0.81 -20.59
C PHE A 382 -3.14 -1.16 -19.16
N VAL A 383 -4.00 -1.86 -18.45
CA VAL A 383 -3.70 -2.49 -17.16
C VAL A 383 -4.07 -3.97 -17.26
N PHE A 384 -3.09 -4.83 -17.00
CA PHE A 384 -3.30 -6.27 -16.97
C PHE A 384 -3.12 -6.80 -15.54
N LYS A 385 -4.00 -7.72 -15.15
CA LYS A 385 -3.88 -8.53 -13.93
C LYS A 385 -3.85 -10.01 -14.31
N ALA A 386 -2.76 -10.70 -13.98
CA ALA A 386 -2.54 -12.09 -14.36
C ALA A 386 -2.87 -12.34 -15.86
N GLY A 387 -2.37 -11.48 -16.74
CA GLY A 387 -2.60 -11.56 -18.17
C GLY A 387 -4.01 -11.17 -18.64
N ARG A 388 -4.92 -10.79 -17.75
CA ARG A 388 -6.27 -10.32 -18.11
C ARG A 388 -6.27 -8.80 -18.20
N LEU A 389 -6.79 -8.22 -19.29
CA LEU A 389 -7.03 -6.76 -19.37
C LEU A 389 -8.13 -6.37 -18.37
N VAL A 390 -7.81 -5.49 -17.41
CA VAL A 390 -8.71 -5.05 -16.35
C VAL A 390 -9.02 -3.56 -16.39
N ALA A 391 -8.19 -2.77 -17.12
CA ALA A 391 -8.49 -1.39 -17.44
C ALA A 391 -7.86 -0.99 -18.78
N GLU A 392 -8.49 -0.05 -19.46
CA GLU A 392 -8.05 0.51 -20.73
C GLU A 392 -8.34 2.01 -20.79
N ASN A 393 -7.36 2.80 -21.26
CA ASN A 393 -7.49 4.27 -21.43
C ASN A 393 -8.02 4.98 -20.17
N GLY A 394 -7.55 4.56 -18.98
CA GLY A 394 -7.96 5.11 -17.69
C GLY A 394 -9.37 4.71 -17.24
N VAL A 395 -9.98 3.71 -17.88
CA VAL A 395 -11.33 3.20 -17.53
C VAL A 395 -11.23 1.76 -17.03
N CYS A 396 -11.75 1.49 -15.83
CA CYS A 396 -11.86 0.15 -15.27
C CYS A 396 -12.92 -0.66 -16.05
N LEU A 397 -12.61 -1.93 -16.35
CA LEU A 397 -13.44 -2.85 -17.14
C LEU A 397 -14.15 -3.93 -16.29
N VAL A 398 -14.00 -3.87 -14.95
CA VAL A 398 -14.52 -4.87 -14.01
C VAL A 398 -15.42 -4.27 -12.95
#